data_f7493d2822a7ded6cdcbddc47c2b7c88
#
_entry.id   f7493d2822a7ded6cdcbddc47c2b7c88
#
_cell.length_a   1.000
_cell.length_b   1.000
_cell.length_c   1.000
_cell.angle_alpha   90.00
_cell.angle_beta   90.00
_cell.angle_gamma   90.00
#
_symmetry.space_group_name_H-M   'P 1'
#
loop_
_entity.id
_entity.type
_entity.pdbx_description
1 polymer ?
#
loop_
_entity_poly.entity_id
_entity_poly.type
_entity_poly.pdbx_seq_one_letter_code
_entity_poly.pdbx_strand_id
1 'polypeptide(L)'
;MQALTNKVKPVSREPMTWWERMYLPAILKGMAITFSHMFKKKPTINYPEKTRPFSPVFRGLQILNRDEEGREKCTACGLCAVACPAEAITMEAAERQPGEEHLYKEEKYAAKYEINMLRCIFCGFCEEACPKDAVYLSETFAPSNFQRKGFIYGKDDMLIPNPKTNPEEYKKALGSRAKHPEGHGNEH
;
A
#
# COMPACT_ATOMS: atom_id res chain seq x y z
N MET A 1 -20.71 2.20 9.98
CA MET A 1 -20.96 2.35 8.51
C MET A 1 -21.94 3.49 8.31
N GLN A 2 -21.50 4.64 7.81
CA GLN A 2 -22.40 5.71 7.43
C GLN A 2 -23.07 5.31 6.11
N ALA A 3 -24.40 5.20 6.13
CA ALA A 3 -25.17 4.95 4.93
C ALA A 3 -24.90 6.06 3.90
N LEU A 4 -24.45 5.69 2.71
CA LEU A 4 -24.36 6.59 1.58
C LEU A 4 -25.78 7.09 1.30
N THR A 5 -26.10 8.27 1.77
CA THR A 5 -27.39 8.93 1.47
C THR A 5 -27.39 9.28 -0.01
N ASN A 6 -27.97 8.40 -0.81
CA ASN A 6 -28.34 8.72 -2.17
C ASN A 6 -29.44 9.80 -2.11
N LYS A 7 -29.03 11.06 -2.09
CA LYS A 7 -29.94 12.19 -2.35
C LYS A 7 -30.31 12.14 -3.83
N VAL A 8 -31.18 11.22 -4.17
CA VAL A 8 -31.81 11.19 -5.49
C VAL A 8 -32.67 12.46 -5.59
N LYS A 9 -32.25 13.38 -6.44
CA LYS A 9 -33.07 14.57 -6.73
C LYS A 9 -34.27 14.11 -7.56
N PRO A 10 -35.51 14.23 -7.08
CA PRO A 10 -36.68 13.85 -7.86
C PRO A 10 -36.73 14.68 -9.14
N VAL A 11 -36.90 14.01 -10.27
CA VAL A 11 -37.07 14.68 -11.55
C VAL A 11 -38.53 15.12 -11.62
N SER A 12 -38.79 16.42 -11.56
CA SER A 12 -40.11 17.00 -11.80
C SER A 12 -40.42 16.87 -13.29
N ARG A 13 -41.62 16.36 -13.58
CA ARG A 13 -42.19 16.31 -14.95
C ARG A 13 -43.21 17.43 -15.18
N GLU A 14 -43.25 18.42 -14.32
CA GLU A 14 -44.11 19.57 -14.51
C GLU A 14 -43.69 20.39 -15.74
N PRO A 15 -44.65 21.00 -16.45
CA PRO A 15 -44.35 21.84 -17.61
C PRO A 15 -43.48 23.02 -17.14
N MET A 16 -42.45 23.32 -17.92
CA MET A 16 -41.54 24.42 -17.63
C MET A 16 -42.29 25.76 -17.60
N THR A 17 -41.94 26.57 -16.60
CA THR A 17 -42.45 27.95 -16.50
C THR A 17 -41.90 28.82 -17.64
N TRP A 18 -42.54 29.96 -17.90
CA TRP A 18 -42.08 30.87 -18.95
C TRP A 18 -40.61 31.33 -18.75
N TRP A 19 -40.17 31.54 -17.51
CA TRP A 19 -38.81 31.89 -17.16
C TRP A 19 -37.83 30.76 -17.44
N GLU A 20 -38.20 29.54 -17.19
CA GLU A 20 -37.40 28.37 -17.50
C GLU A 20 -37.24 28.13 -19.00
N ARG A 21 -38.27 28.47 -19.78
CA ARG A 21 -38.25 28.42 -21.26
C ARG A 21 -37.28 29.43 -21.88
N MET A 22 -36.98 30.55 -21.20
CA MET A 22 -36.04 31.54 -21.71
C MET A 22 -34.59 31.07 -21.69
N TYR A 23 -34.25 30.00 -20.95
CA TYR A 23 -32.89 29.42 -20.79
C TYR A 23 -31.78 30.39 -20.36
N LEU A 24 -31.88 31.69 -20.67
CA LEU A 24 -30.88 32.71 -20.34
C LEU A 24 -30.54 32.78 -18.85
N PRO A 25 -31.51 32.76 -17.91
CA PRO A 25 -31.19 32.78 -16.48
C PRO A 25 -30.38 31.55 -16.04
N ALA A 26 -30.68 30.36 -16.62
CA ALA A 26 -29.97 29.13 -16.34
C ALA A 26 -28.53 29.17 -16.85
N ILE A 27 -28.33 29.72 -18.07
CA ILE A 27 -26.98 29.92 -18.65
C ILE A 27 -26.15 30.90 -17.79
N LEU A 28 -26.74 32.04 -17.43
CA LEU A 28 -26.06 33.06 -16.60
C LEU A 28 -25.67 32.48 -15.23
N LYS A 29 -26.55 31.69 -14.62
CA LYS A 29 -26.28 30.98 -13.37
C LYS A 29 -25.11 30.00 -13.53
N GLY A 30 -25.10 29.23 -14.61
CA GLY A 30 -24.00 28.32 -14.95
C GLY A 30 -22.67 29.05 -15.13
N MET A 31 -22.71 30.18 -15.89
CA MET A 31 -21.52 31.03 -16.08
C MET A 31 -21.01 31.63 -14.77
N ALA A 32 -21.90 32.09 -13.88
CA ALA A 32 -21.53 32.63 -12.58
C ALA A 32 -20.85 31.56 -11.70
N ILE A 33 -21.32 30.31 -11.75
CA ILE A 33 -20.71 29.19 -11.03
C ILE A 33 -19.29 28.92 -11.56
N THR A 34 -19.11 28.82 -12.88
CA THR A 34 -17.81 28.57 -13.49
C THR A 34 -16.85 29.74 -13.23
N PHE A 35 -17.32 30.97 -13.34
CA PHE A 35 -16.54 32.16 -13.02
C PHE A 35 -16.06 32.18 -11.56
N SER A 36 -16.92 31.81 -10.62
CA SER A 36 -16.53 31.69 -9.20
C SER A 36 -15.43 30.66 -8.95
N HIS A 37 -15.35 29.61 -9.79
CA HIS A 37 -14.31 28.59 -9.69
C HIS A 37 -12.92 29.12 -10.05
N MET A 38 -12.81 30.18 -10.85
CA MET A 38 -11.55 30.85 -11.21
C MET A 38 -10.83 31.42 -9.99
N PHE A 39 -11.59 31.84 -8.96
CA PHE A 39 -11.03 32.43 -7.72
C PHE A 39 -10.81 31.39 -6.61
N LYS A 40 -11.23 30.13 -6.81
CA LYS A 40 -11.00 29.06 -5.82
C LYS A 40 -9.55 28.60 -5.83
N LYS A 41 -9.06 28.25 -4.63
CA LYS A 41 -7.73 27.64 -4.49
C LYS A 41 -7.66 26.37 -5.33
N LYS A 42 -6.64 26.24 -6.16
CA LYS A 42 -6.42 25.05 -6.99
C LYS A 42 -6.17 23.81 -6.12
N PRO A 43 -6.92 22.72 -6.27
CA PRO A 43 -6.72 21.47 -5.53
C PRO A 43 -5.63 20.59 -6.18
N THR A 44 -5.12 20.97 -7.35
CA THR A 44 -4.09 20.22 -8.07
C THR A 44 -2.76 20.27 -7.35
N ILE A 45 -2.06 19.15 -7.36
CA ILE A 45 -0.72 18.98 -6.80
C ILE A 45 0.26 18.87 -7.96
N ASN A 46 1.33 19.66 -7.94
CA ASN A 46 2.37 19.59 -8.96
C ASN A 46 3.31 18.42 -8.65
N TYR A 47 3.17 17.34 -9.38
CA TYR A 47 4.12 16.24 -9.37
C TYR A 47 5.30 16.60 -10.30
N PRO A 48 6.58 16.36 -9.96
CA PRO A 48 7.06 15.61 -8.79
C PRO A 48 7.37 16.46 -7.54
N GLU A 49 7.23 17.80 -7.57
CA GLU A 49 7.64 18.70 -6.47
C GLU A 49 6.85 18.41 -5.18
N LYS A 50 5.59 18.04 -5.35
CA LYS A 50 4.71 17.63 -4.24
C LYS A 50 4.03 16.32 -4.57
N THR A 51 4.16 15.36 -3.66
CA THR A 51 3.44 14.09 -3.71
C THR A 51 2.30 14.07 -2.70
N ARG A 52 1.26 13.32 -2.97
CA ARG A 52 0.19 13.09 -2.00
C ARG A 52 0.69 12.18 -0.88
N PRO A 53 0.31 12.42 0.38
CA PRO A 53 0.57 11.44 1.44
C PRO A 53 -0.18 10.15 1.11
N PHE A 54 0.50 9.02 1.28
CA PHE A 54 -0.13 7.72 1.10
C PHE A 54 -1.06 7.41 2.27
N SER A 55 -2.12 6.66 1.98
CA SER A 55 -2.99 6.11 3.02
C SER A 55 -2.22 5.05 3.82
N PRO A 56 -2.47 4.91 5.14
CA PRO A 56 -1.88 3.82 5.95
C PRO A 56 -2.20 2.41 5.42
N VAL A 57 -3.30 2.28 4.68
CA VAL A 57 -3.73 1.02 4.05
C VAL A 57 -3.29 0.92 2.58
N PHE A 58 -2.32 1.72 2.16
CA PHE A 58 -1.81 1.67 0.79
C PHE A 58 -1.09 0.34 0.53
N ARG A 59 -1.37 -0.24 -0.63
CA ARG A 59 -0.83 -1.55 -1.04
C ARG A 59 0.21 -1.34 -2.14
N GLY A 60 1.45 -1.07 -1.74
CA GLY A 60 2.58 -0.98 -2.64
C GLY A 60 3.41 -2.28 -2.68
N LEU A 61 4.71 -2.16 -2.94
CA LEU A 61 5.61 -3.30 -3.01
C LEU A 61 5.78 -3.97 -1.64
N GLN A 62 5.86 -5.29 -1.65
CA GLN A 62 6.13 -6.07 -0.46
C GLN A 62 7.56 -5.82 0.03
N ILE A 63 7.71 -5.71 1.33
CA ILE A 63 8.98 -5.64 2.03
C ILE A 63 9.01 -6.63 3.19
N LEU A 64 10.20 -7.11 3.52
CA LEU A 64 10.45 -8.02 4.64
C LEU A 64 11.02 -7.24 5.81
N ASN A 65 10.36 -7.39 6.96
CA ASN A 65 10.67 -6.64 8.17
C ASN A 65 11.79 -7.31 8.99
N ARG A 66 12.49 -6.46 9.75
CA ARG A 66 13.42 -6.85 10.80
C ARG A 66 12.86 -6.46 12.17
N ASP A 67 13.33 -7.10 13.22
CA ASP A 67 13.04 -6.68 14.58
C ASP A 67 13.91 -5.47 15.00
N GLU A 68 13.69 -4.94 16.19
CA GLU A 68 14.46 -3.82 16.75
C GLU A 68 15.94 -4.15 16.92
N GLU A 69 16.27 -5.43 17.02
CA GLU A 69 17.63 -5.93 17.12
C GLU A 69 18.31 -6.11 15.77
N GLY A 70 17.56 -5.93 14.67
CA GLY A 70 18.03 -6.05 13.31
C GLY A 70 17.96 -7.47 12.74
N ARG A 71 17.34 -8.42 13.46
CA ARG A 71 17.17 -9.80 13.02
C ARG A 71 15.95 -9.92 12.11
N GLU A 72 15.99 -10.87 11.20
CA GLU A 72 14.86 -11.17 10.32
C GLU A 72 13.68 -11.77 11.10
N LYS A 73 12.46 -11.27 10.84
CA LYS A 73 11.24 -11.78 11.47
C LYS A 73 10.68 -13.02 10.78
N CYS A 74 11.03 -13.24 9.51
CA CYS A 74 10.45 -14.32 8.72
C CYS A 74 10.93 -15.69 9.18
N THR A 75 10.01 -16.57 9.55
CA THR A 75 10.26 -17.95 9.99
C THR A 75 9.98 -18.99 8.90
N ALA A 76 9.76 -18.59 7.66
CA ALA A 76 9.41 -19.47 6.55
C ALA A 76 8.23 -20.43 6.87
N CYS A 77 7.19 -19.94 7.55
CA CYS A 77 6.02 -20.75 7.90
C CYS A 77 5.14 -21.12 6.70
N GLY A 78 5.26 -20.45 5.56
CA GLY A 78 4.51 -20.74 4.34
C GLY A 78 3.12 -20.13 4.25
N LEU A 79 2.56 -19.55 5.31
CA LEU A 79 1.19 -19.04 5.32
C LEU A 79 0.92 -17.97 4.29
N CYS A 80 1.88 -17.06 4.05
CA CYS A 80 1.76 -16.03 3.02
C CYS A 80 1.71 -16.62 1.60
N ALA A 81 2.43 -17.73 1.34
CA ALA A 81 2.40 -18.41 0.05
C ALA A 81 1.05 -19.12 -0.16
N VAL A 82 0.51 -19.77 0.87
CA VAL A 82 -0.81 -20.42 0.82
C VAL A 82 -1.94 -19.41 0.66
N ALA A 83 -1.84 -18.25 1.31
CA ALA A 83 -2.83 -17.18 1.21
C ALA A 83 -2.78 -16.42 -0.12
N CYS A 84 -1.74 -16.62 -0.93
CA CYS A 84 -1.57 -15.90 -2.19
C CYS A 84 -2.47 -16.44 -3.30
N PRO A 85 -3.51 -15.72 -3.77
CA PRO A 85 -4.40 -16.21 -4.81
C PRO A 85 -3.74 -16.31 -6.19
N ALA A 86 -2.62 -15.60 -6.37
CA ALA A 86 -1.87 -15.57 -7.63
C ALA A 86 -0.66 -16.53 -7.64
N GLU A 87 -0.45 -17.30 -6.55
CA GLU A 87 0.71 -18.20 -6.39
C GLU A 87 2.05 -17.51 -6.76
N ALA A 88 2.18 -16.25 -6.33
CA ALA A 88 3.32 -15.41 -6.68
C ALA A 88 4.52 -15.59 -5.74
N ILE A 89 4.35 -16.25 -4.59
CA ILE A 89 5.34 -16.35 -3.52
C ILE A 89 5.95 -17.74 -3.51
N THR A 90 7.27 -17.80 -3.58
CA THR A 90 8.05 -19.04 -3.43
C THR A 90 9.01 -18.87 -2.26
N MET A 91 9.14 -19.89 -1.42
CA MET A 91 10.07 -19.86 -0.30
C MET A 91 10.68 -21.22 -0.02
N GLU A 92 11.90 -21.19 0.50
CA GLU A 92 12.62 -22.35 0.99
C GLU A 92 13.07 -22.07 2.42
N ALA A 93 12.78 -23.00 3.34
CA ALA A 93 13.17 -22.87 4.72
C ALA A 93 14.51 -23.53 4.96
N ALA A 94 15.29 -22.96 5.89
CA ALA A 94 16.50 -23.58 6.43
C ALA A 94 16.52 -23.43 7.96
N GLU A 95 17.41 -24.17 8.58
CA GLU A 95 17.69 -24.10 10.01
C GLU A 95 18.92 -23.23 10.24
N ARG A 96 18.85 -22.38 11.27
CA ARG A 96 19.91 -21.49 11.69
C ARG A 96 21.13 -22.29 12.17
N GLN A 97 22.30 -21.90 11.69
CA GLN A 97 23.56 -22.45 12.18
C GLN A 97 23.98 -21.83 13.53
N PRO A 98 24.72 -22.54 14.38
CA PRO A 98 25.27 -21.98 15.60
C PRO A 98 26.13 -20.74 15.26
N GLY A 99 25.86 -19.60 15.91
CA GLY A 99 26.54 -18.33 15.66
C GLY A 99 25.77 -17.32 14.82
N GLU A 100 24.66 -17.71 14.13
CA GLU A 100 23.81 -16.82 13.32
C GLU A 100 22.64 -16.20 14.12
N GLU A 101 22.69 -16.27 15.46
CA GLU A 101 21.66 -15.74 16.35
C GLU A 101 21.43 -14.23 16.22
N HIS A 102 22.42 -13.53 15.70
CA HIS A 102 22.35 -12.09 15.42
C HIS A 102 21.62 -11.76 14.12
N LEU A 103 21.43 -12.74 13.22
CA LEU A 103 20.71 -12.58 11.94
C LEU A 103 19.26 -13.03 12.02
N TYR A 104 19.00 -14.12 12.73
CA TYR A 104 17.69 -14.76 12.78
C TYR A 104 17.23 -14.96 14.22
N LYS A 105 15.99 -14.53 14.50
CA LYS A 105 15.42 -14.66 15.83
C LYS A 105 15.09 -16.13 16.17
N GLU A 106 14.51 -16.84 15.23
CA GLU A 106 14.05 -18.22 15.38
C GLU A 106 15.08 -19.19 14.77
N GLU A 107 14.99 -20.48 15.15
CA GLU A 107 15.85 -21.53 14.56
C GLU A 107 15.57 -21.72 13.07
N LYS A 108 14.29 -21.66 12.69
CA LYS A 108 13.85 -21.77 11.30
C LYS A 108 13.73 -20.40 10.66
N TYR A 109 14.32 -20.22 9.49
CA TYR A 109 14.26 -18.98 8.72
C TYR A 109 14.06 -19.23 7.23
N ALA A 110 13.74 -18.18 6.48
CA ALA A 110 13.63 -18.24 5.02
C ALA A 110 15.03 -18.11 4.39
N ALA A 111 15.58 -19.24 3.95
CA ALA A 111 16.83 -19.23 3.18
C ALA A 111 16.61 -18.59 1.81
N LYS A 112 15.48 -18.89 1.19
CA LYS A 112 15.03 -18.28 -0.06
C LYS A 112 13.62 -17.76 0.12
N TYR A 113 13.38 -16.53 -0.33
CA TYR A 113 12.08 -15.93 -0.39
C TYR A 113 11.99 -15.10 -1.66
N GLU A 114 11.07 -15.43 -2.53
CA GLU A 114 10.92 -14.78 -3.81
C GLU A 114 9.45 -14.42 -4.07
N ILE A 115 9.23 -13.24 -4.62
CA ILE A 115 7.92 -12.83 -5.11
C ILE A 115 8.02 -12.49 -6.59
N ASN A 116 7.20 -13.14 -7.40
CA ASN A 116 7.05 -12.79 -8.81
C ASN A 116 6.10 -11.60 -8.95
N MET A 117 6.66 -10.38 -9.12
CA MET A 117 5.90 -9.14 -9.22
C MET A 117 5.02 -9.07 -10.47
N LEU A 118 5.29 -9.87 -11.51
CA LEU A 118 4.43 -9.97 -12.70
C LEU A 118 3.16 -10.80 -12.45
N ARG A 119 3.18 -11.68 -11.45
CA ARG A 119 2.00 -12.44 -11.01
C ARG A 119 1.27 -11.76 -9.87
N CYS A 120 2.00 -11.03 -9.03
CA CYS A 120 1.45 -10.37 -7.86
C CYS A 120 0.35 -9.37 -8.23
N ILE A 121 -0.81 -9.46 -7.58
CA ILE A 121 -1.95 -8.55 -7.75
C ILE A 121 -2.04 -7.50 -6.63
N PHE A 122 -1.05 -7.43 -5.76
CA PHE A 122 -0.97 -6.48 -4.63
C PHE A 122 -2.21 -6.49 -3.72
N CYS A 123 -2.82 -7.66 -3.51
CA CYS A 123 -4.05 -7.81 -2.71
C CYS A 123 -3.85 -7.65 -1.19
N GLY A 124 -2.63 -7.85 -0.68
CA GLY A 124 -2.31 -7.71 0.75
C GLY A 124 -2.54 -8.96 1.60
N PHE A 125 -3.09 -10.05 1.07
CA PHE A 125 -3.35 -11.26 1.85
C PHE A 125 -2.11 -11.90 2.46
N CYS A 126 -0.94 -11.72 1.85
CA CYS A 126 0.32 -12.18 2.42
C CYS A 126 0.68 -11.43 3.72
N GLU A 127 0.33 -10.14 3.82
CA GLU A 127 0.50 -9.35 5.03
C GLU A 127 -0.48 -9.79 6.12
N GLU A 128 -1.78 -9.94 5.78
CA GLU A 128 -2.83 -10.37 6.72
C GLU A 128 -2.60 -11.80 7.25
N ALA A 129 -2.04 -12.69 6.43
CA ALA A 129 -1.76 -14.07 6.81
C ALA A 129 -0.46 -14.25 7.61
N CYS A 130 0.36 -13.22 7.78
CA CYS A 130 1.65 -13.33 8.43
C CYS A 130 1.54 -13.20 9.97
N PRO A 131 1.70 -14.27 10.76
CA PRO A 131 1.57 -14.20 12.22
C PRO A 131 2.77 -13.51 12.91
N LYS A 132 3.84 -13.22 12.18
CA LYS A 132 5.07 -12.61 12.68
C LYS A 132 5.24 -11.17 12.22
N ASP A 133 4.28 -10.61 11.48
CA ASP A 133 4.40 -9.29 10.83
C ASP A 133 5.73 -9.13 10.10
N ALA A 134 6.14 -10.19 9.40
CA ALA A 134 7.41 -10.25 8.70
C ALA A 134 7.32 -9.71 7.28
N VAL A 135 6.17 -9.79 6.63
CA VAL A 135 5.91 -9.24 5.30
C VAL A 135 4.79 -8.21 5.39
N TYR A 136 4.98 -7.07 4.75
CA TYR A 136 3.96 -6.04 4.63
C TYR A 136 4.14 -5.21 3.36
N LEU A 137 3.12 -4.42 3.00
CA LEU A 137 3.12 -3.61 1.78
C LEU A 137 3.61 -2.21 2.11
N SER A 138 4.64 -1.76 1.38
CA SER A 138 5.26 -0.44 1.56
C SER A 138 4.50 0.67 0.82
N GLU A 139 4.98 1.90 0.94
CA GLU A 139 4.52 3.03 0.13
C GLU A 139 5.19 3.09 -1.24
N THR A 140 6.17 2.23 -1.50
CA THR A 140 6.83 2.12 -2.81
C THR A 140 5.89 1.46 -3.81
N PHE A 141 5.78 2.04 -4.98
CA PHE A 141 4.91 1.57 -6.06
C PHE A 141 5.64 1.66 -7.41
N ALA A 142 4.99 1.12 -8.44
CA ALA A 142 5.47 1.16 -9.82
C ALA A 142 6.85 0.50 -10.02
N PRO A 143 6.96 -0.83 -9.80
CA PRO A 143 8.17 -1.55 -10.14
C PRO A 143 8.41 -1.41 -11.65
N SER A 144 9.61 -1.00 -12.03
CA SER A 144 9.99 -0.86 -13.43
C SER A 144 11.31 -1.55 -13.69
N ASN A 145 11.37 -2.35 -14.76
CA ASN A 145 12.59 -3.02 -15.18
C ASN A 145 12.54 -3.28 -16.69
N PHE A 146 13.70 -3.35 -17.32
CA PHE A 146 13.83 -3.66 -18.76
C PHE A 146 13.75 -5.16 -19.04
N GLN A 147 13.96 -6.00 -18.05
CA GLN A 147 14.00 -7.47 -18.19
C GLN A 147 12.97 -8.14 -17.30
N ARG A 148 12.30 -9.19 -17.81
CA ARG A 148 11.33 -9.97 -17.02
C ARG A 148 11.94 -10.60 -15.76
N LYS A 149 13.19 -11.02 -15.81
CA LYS A 149 13.88 -11.60 -14.65
C LYS A 149 14.02 -10.64 -13.49
N GLY A 150 14.14 -9.33 -13.77
CA GLY A 150 14.22 -8.30 -12.75
C GLY A 150 12.90 -8.03 -12.00
N PHE A 151 11.81 -8.72 -12.37
CA PHE A 151 10.54 -8.69 -11.62
C PHE A 151 10.36 -9.87 -10.66
N ILE A 152 11.36 -10.74 -10.53
CA ILE A 152 11.41 -11.73 -9.45
C ILE A 152 12.23 -11.09 -8.33
N TYR A 153 11.54 -10.58 -7.33
CA TYR A 153 12.18 -9.93 -6.19
C TYR A 153 12.61 -11.00 -5.20
N GLY A 154 13.90 -11.04 -4.96
CA GLY A 154 14.52 -11.92 -3.97
C GLY A 154 14.39 -11.37 -2.54
N LYS A 155 14.80 -12.16 -1.58
CA LYS A 155 14.82 -11.77 -0.16
C LYS A 155 15.60 -10.47 0.05
N ASP A 156 16.77 -10.35 -0.58
CA ASP A 156 17.66 -9.19 -0.42
C ASP A 156 17.07 -7.90 -0.98
N ASP A 157 16.29 -7.99 -2.06
CA ASP A 157 15.61 -6.84 -2.68
C ASP A 157 14.46 -6.29 -1.79
N MET A 158 13.87 -7.17 -0.98
CA MET A 158 12.70 -6.85 -0.16
C MET A 158 13.04 -6.58 1.30
N LEU A 159 14.21 -7.04 1.77
CA LEU A 159 14.59 -6.93 3.16
C LEU A 159 14.92 -5.48 3.51
N ILE A 160 14.23 -4.92 4.50
CA ILE A 160 14.50 -3.54 4.93
C ILE A 160 15.89 -3.41 5.57
N PRO A 161 16.51 -2.22 5.49
CA PRO A 161 17.77 -1.94 6.13
C PRO A 161 17.74 -2.24 7.63
N ASN A 162 18.89 -2.59 8.19
CA ASN A 162 18.98 -2.88 9.62
C ASN A 162 18.78 -1.57 10.44
N PRO A 163 17.85 -1.54 11.41
CA PRO A 163 17.56 -0.34 12.20
C PRO A 163 18.76 0.17 13.02
N LYS A 164 19.70 -0.70 13.39
CA LYS A 164 20.91 -0.31 14.13
C LYS A 164 21.96 0.33 13.24
N THR A 165 22.07 -0.11 12.00
CA THR A 165 23.09 0.40 11.07
C THR A 165 22.61 1.63 10.33
N ASN A 166 21.34 1.60 9.82
CA ASN A 166 20.77 2.66 9.01
C ASN A 166 19.36 3.05 9.51
N PRO A 167 19.23 3.73 10.66
CA PRO A 167 17.93 4.04 11.26
C PRO A 167 17.07 4.95 10.40
N GLU A 168 17.65 5.86 9.61
CA GLU A 168 16.91 6.76 8.75
C GLU A 168 16.31 6.04 7.54
N GLU A 169 17.07 5.16 6.91
CA GLU A 169 16.58 4.34 5.79
C GLU A 169 15.53 3.34 6.26
N TYR A 170 15.72 2.76 7.45
CA TYR A 170 14.72 1.89 8.09
C TYR A 170 13.38 2.62 8.27
N LYS A 171 13.38 3.82 8.86
CA LYS A 171 12.17 4.64 9.03
C LYS A 171 11.54 5.02 7.70
N LYS A 172 12.36 5.35 6.70
CA LYS A 172 11.88 5.66 5.35
C LYS A 172 11.21 4.46 4.67
N ALA A 173 11.78 3.26 4.84
CA ALA A 173 11.22 2.02 4.30
C ALA A 173 9.87 1.66 4.96
N LEU A 174 9.74 1.91 6.27
CA LEU A 174 8.50 1.74 7.02
C LEU A 174 7.40 2.74 6.60
N GLY A 175 7.77 3.93 6.14
CA GLY A 175 6.82 4.96 5.72
C GLY A 175 5.88 5.40 6.83
N SER A 176 4.58 5.57 6.50
CA SER A 176 3.55 5.97 7.46
C SER A 176 3.32 4.95 8.58
N ARG A 177 3.68 3.68 8.36
CA ARG A 177 3.54 2.59 9.34
C ARG A 177 4.53 2.67 10.50
N ALA A 178 5.62 3.41 10.33
CA ALA A 178 6.54 3.69 11.43
C ALA A 178 5.86 4.38 12.64
N LYS A 179 4.70 5.00 12.40
CA LYS A 179 3.89 5.66 13.44
C LYS A 179 2.92 4.70 14.16
N HIS A 180 2.75 3.47 13.65
CA HIS A 180 1.91 2.44 14.25
C HIS A 180 2.72 1.14 14.38
N PRO A 181 3.64 1.06 15.36
CA PRO A 181 4.47 -0.14 15.58
C PRO A 181 3.66 -1.34 16.08
N GLU A 182 2.46 -1.11 16.59
CA GLU A 182 1.53 -2.17 16.97
C GLU A 182 0.79 -2.62 15.71
N GLY A 183 1.09 -3.85 15.27
CA GLY A 183 0.39 -4.48 14.17
C GLY A 183 -1.11 -4.37 14.35
N HIS A 184 -1.86 -4.41 13.24
CA HIS A 184 -3.31 -4.53 13.28
C HIS A 184 -3.68 -5.74 14.13
N GLY A 185 -3.77 -5.53 15.45
CA GLY A 185 -4.41 -6.48 16.33
C GLY A 185 -5.84 -6.62 15.81
N ASN A 186 -6.16 -7.81 15.29
CA ASN A 186 -7.51 -8.19 14.99
C ASN A 186 -8.31 -8.14 16.30
N GLU A 187 -8.90 -7.00 16.59
CA GLU A 187 -10.05 -6.95 17.47
C GLU A 187 -11.24 -7.48 16.67
N HIS A 188 -11.48 -8.76 16.84
CA HIS A 188 -12.72 -9.43 16.48
C HIS A 188 -13.69 -9.39 17.66
#